data_90f46b1d7b43d083dc86ac25c16aa336
#
_entry.id   90f46b1d7b43d083dc86ac25c16aa336
#
_cell.length_a   1.000
_cell.length_b   1.000
_cell.length_c   1.000
_cell.angle_alpha   90.00
_cell.angle_beta   90.00
_cell.angle_gamma   90.00
#
_symmetry.space_group_name_H-M   'P 1'
#
loop_
_entity.id
_entity.type
_entity.pdbx_description
1 polymer ?
#
loop_
_entity_poly.entity_id
_entity_poly.type
_entity_poly.pdbx_seq_one_letter_code
_entity_poly.pdbx_strand_id
1 'polypeptide(L)'
;MSQTRKNWPKALKNGVGNSILIKVNQIGTLTETFDAIEMAKRAGYTAVVSHRSGETEDSTIADIAVATNAGQIKTGAPSRTDRVAKYNQLLRIEDELGHTAIYQGIRSFYNLKKLREQASPTEGSPVVLTEAKRESNGWR
;
A
#
# COMPACT_ATOMS: atom_id res chain seq x y z
N MET A 1 13.28 3.32 15.21
CA MET A 1 13.32 4.72 14.74
C MET A 1 11.95 5.32 14.87
N SER A 2 11.81 6.42 15.58
CA SER A 2 10.53 7.15 15.67
C SER A 2 10.20 7.72 14.31
N GLN A 3 8.99 7.47 13.80
CA GLN A 3 8.52 7.95 12.50
C GLN A 3 8.04 9.40 12.55
N THR A 4 8.54 10.18 13.48
CA THR A 4 8.19 11.59 13.60
C THR A 4 8.75 12.39 12.43
N ARG A 5 7.95 13.34 11.95
CA ARG A 5 8.24 14.31 10.87
C ARG A 5 9.67 14.92 10.96
N LYS A 6 10.23 14.99 12.17
CA LYS A 6 11.57 15.56 12.44
C LYS A 6 12.73 14.69 11.92
N ASN A 7 12.57 13.38 11.81
CA ASN A 7 13.67 12.46 11.43
C ASN A 7 13.73 12.15 9.93
N TRP A 8 12.62 12.33 9.22
CA TRP A 8 12.51 12.00 7.80
C TRP A 8 13.40 12.85 6.90
N PRO A 9 13.45 14.19 7.04
CA PRO A 9 14.31 15.01 6.17
C PRO A 9 15.78 14.59 6.23
N LYS A 10 16.24 14.14 7.39
CA LYS A 10 17.64 13.69 7.58
C LYS A 10 17.89 12.34 6.88
N ALA A 11 16.94 11.40 6.97
CA ALA A 11 17.05 10.12 6.30
C ALA A 11 17.01 10.27 4.77
N LEU A 12 16.10 11.09 4.25
CA LEU A 12 15.98 11.41 2.83
C LEU A 12 17.25 12.07 2.29
N LYS A 13 17.79 13.08 3.01
CA LYS A 13 19.03 13.78 2.63
C LYS A 13 20.24 12.86 2.58
N ASN A 14 20.27 11.84 3.41
CA ASN A 14 21.38 10.89 3.49
C ASN A 14 21.19 9.67 2.55
N GLY A 15 20.12 9.60 1.76
CA GLY A 15 19.85 8.49 0.85
C GLY A 15 19.67 7.13 1.57
N VAL A 16 19.16 7.15 2.80
CA VAL A 16 19.01 5.93 3.62
C VAL A 16 17.73 5.19 3.21
N GLY A 17 17.89 4.11 2.46
CA GLY A 17 16.78 3.30 1.95
C GLY A 17 16.12 3.91 0.72
N ASN A 18 15.04 3.29 0.25
CA ASN A 18 14.26 3.70 -0.93
C ASN A 18 12.74 3.65 -0.71
N SER A 19 12.32 3.23 0.47
CA SER A 19 10.92 3.12 0.86
C SER A 19 10.73 3.49 2.32
N ILE A 20 9.54 3.99 2.67
CA ILE A 20 9.16 4.28 4.05
C ILE A 20 8.02 3.36 4.50
N LEU A 21 8.05 2.94 5.74
CA LEU A 21 6.97 2.22 6.38
C LEU A 21 6.10 3.19 7.18
N ILE A 22 4.87 3.34 6.77
CA ILE A 22 3.89 4.23 7.40
C ILE A 22 3.06 3.46 8.41
N LYS A 23 3.09 3.90 9.65
CA LYS A 23 2.25 3.39 10.73
C LYS A 23 1.46 4.55 11.34
N VAL A 24 0.18 4.64 11.00
CA VAL A 24 -0.69 5.78 11.31
C VAL A 24 -0.66 6.14 12.79
N ASN A 25 -0.81 5.16 13.67
CA ASN A 25 -0.83 5.40 15.11
C ASN A 25 0.52 5.79 15.73
N GLN A 26 1.64 5.60 15.03
CA GLN A 26 2.94 6.12 15.48
C GLN A 26 3.15 7.57 15.08
N ILE A 27 2.53 7.99 13.98
CA ILE A 27 2.55 9.38 13.54
C ILE A 27 1.60 10.18 14.41
N GLY A 28 0.37 9.70 14.61
CA GLY A 28 -0.61 10.22 15.56
C GLY A 28 -1.84 10.86 14.92
N THR A 29 -1.71 11.53 13.79
CA THR A 29 -2.84 12.15 13.05
C THR A 29 -2.84 11.74 11.59
N LEU A 30 -4.02 11.79 10.95
CA LEU A 30 -4.14 11.54 9.50
C LEU A 30 -3.43 12.62 8.69
N THR A 31 -3.54 13.87 9.09
CA THR A 31 -2.87 14.99 8.42
C THR A 31 -1.37 14.78 8.34
N GLU A 32 -0.74 14.48 9.47
CA GLU A 32 0.70 14.20 9.49
C GLU A 32 1.08 12.92 8.73
N THR A 33 0.17 11.93 8.71
CA THR A 33 0.34 10.70 7.94
C THR A 33 0.35 11.00 6.43
N PHE A 34 -0.60 11.79 5.95
CA PHE A 34 -0.67 12.18 4.54
C PHE A 34 0.52 13.05 4.14
N ASP A 35 0.91 14.00 4.99
CA ASP A 35 2.12 14.81 4.78
C ASP A 35 3.39 13.95 4.66
N ALA A 36 3.52 12.90 5.50
CA ALA A 36 4.66 12.00 5.46
C ALA A 36 4.70 11.15 4.17
N ILE A 37 3.54 10.64 3.72
CA ILE A 37 3.41 9.91 2.46
C ILE A 37 3.78 10.80 1.28
N GLU A 38 3.24 12.01 1.25
CA GLU A 38 3.49 12.97 0.17
C GLU A 38 4.96 13.40 0.13
N MET A 39 5.56 13.67 1.29
CA MET A 39 6.99 13.99 1.39
C MET A 39 7.87 12.85 0.84
N ALA A 40 7.55 11.60 1.16
CA ALA A 40 8.28 10.45 0.66
C ALA A 40 8.18 10.34 -0.87
N LYS A 41 6.97 10.47 -1.42
CA LYS A 41 6.74 10.42 -2.87
C LYS A 41 7.51 11.50 -3.62
N ARG A 42 7.47 12.75 -3.14
CA ARG A 42 8.24 13.87 -3.72
C ARG A 42 9.74 13.64 -3.68
N ALA A 43 10.23 12.89 -2.70
CA ALA A 43 11.64 12.51 -2.60
C ALA A 43 12.00 11.25 -3.42
N GLY A 44 11.07 10.68 -4.20
CA GLY A 44 11.28 9.47 -4.99
C GLY A 44 11.27 8.17 -4.19
N TYR A 45 10.78 8.20 -2.94
CA TYR A 45 10.60 7.03 -2.11
C TYR A 45 9.21 6.42 -2.32
N THR A 46 9.11 5.11 -2.22
CA THR A 46 7.81 4.45 -2.10
C THR A 46 7.32 4.50 -0.65
N ALA A 47 6.00 4.42 -0.46
CA ALA A 47 5.38 4.36 0.86
C ALA A 47 4.64 3.03 1.03
N VAL A 48 4.86 2.36 2.16
CA VAL A 48 4.16 1.13 2.53
C VAL A 48 3.28 1.43 3.74
N VAL A 49 1.97 1.45 3.56
CA VAL A 49 1.02 1.58 4.68
C VAL A 49 0.98 0.27 5.45
N SER A 50 1.18 0.32 6.76
CA SER A 50 1.41 -0.89 7.55
C SER A 50 0.52 -0.99 8.76
N HIS A 51 0.05 -2.22 9.01
CA HIS A 51 -0.53 -2.65 10.27
C HIS A 51 0.47 -2.63 11.43
N ARG A 52 -0.04 -2.86 12.64
CA ARG A 52 0.74 -3.09 13.87
C ARG A 52 0.59 -4.54 14.35
N SER A 53 1.45 -4.96 15.29
CA SER A 53 1.35 -6.29 15.92
C SER A 53 0.07 -6.46 16.74
N GLY A 54 -0.32 -5.44 17.51
CA GLY A 54 -1.57 -5.39 18.26
C GLY A 54 -2.70 -4.77 17.45
N GLU A 55 -3.11 -5.44 16.38
CA GLU A 55 -4.17 -5.00 15.48
C GLU A 55 -5.57 -5.38 15.97
N THR A 56 -6.55 -4.66 15.40
CA THR A 56 -7.98 -4.97 15.48
C THR A 56 -8.54 -5.26 14.09
N GLU A 57 -9.82 -5.51 13.95
CA GLU A 57 -10.50 -5.67 12.66
C GLU A 57 -10.78 -4.34 11.95
N ASP A 58 -10.32 -3.21 12.49
CA ASP A 58 -10.38 -1.91 11.82
C ASP A 58 -9.66 -1.98 10.47
N SER A 59 -10.31 -1.52 9.41
CA SER A 59 -9.85 -1.62 8.03
C SER A 59 -9.35 -0.29 7.43
N THR A 60 -9.39 0.79 8.19
CA THR A 60 -9.08 2.16 7.73
C THR A 60 -7.74 2.28 6.99
N ILE A 61 -6.74 1.45 7.35
CA ILE A 61 -5.44 1.49 6.65
C ILE A 61 -5.53 1.04 5.19
N ALA A 62 -6.54 0.24 4.82
CA ALA A 62 -6.79 -0.12 3.43
C ALA A 62 -7.31 1.08 2.65
N ASP A 63 -8.28 1.83 3.21
CA ASP A 63 -8.81 3.07 2.63
C ASP A 63 -7.69 4.10 2.45
N ILE A 64 -6.84 4.29 3.47
CA ILE A 64 -5.68 5.20 3.41
C ILE A 64 -4.72 4.79 2.29
N ALA A 65 -4.40 3.51 2.17
CA ALA A 65 -3.46 3.03 1.16
C ALA A 65 -3.96 3.32 -0.26
N VAL A 66 -5.25 3.11 -0.53
CA VAL A 66 -5.86 3.38 -1.82
C VAL A 66 -6.03 4.88 -2.05
N ALA A 67 -6.62 5.61 -1.09
CA ALA A 67 -6.88 7.05 -1.21
C ALA A 67 -5.61 7.87 -1.44
N THR A 68 -4.51 7.48 -0.83
CA THR A 68 -3.21 8.15 -1.03
C THR A 68 -2.44 7.63 -2.24
N ASN A 69 -2.95 6.62 -2.93
CA ASN A 69 -2.22 5.90 -3.97
C ASN A 69 -0.79 5.51 -3.51
N ALA A 70 -0.70 4.94 -2.31
CA ALA A 70 0.59 4.52 -1.74
C ALA A 70 1.22 3.37 -2.55
N GLY A 71 0.40 2.60 -3.25
CA GLY A 71 0.81 1.50 -4.12
C GLY A 71 1.20 0.23 -3.37
N GLN A 72 1.40 0.31 -2.06
CA GLN A 72 1.85 -0.81 -1.24
C GLN A 72 1.19 -0.79 0.14
N ILE A 73 0.73 -1.96 0.58
CA ILE A 73 0.19 -2.17 1.93
C ILE A 73 0.81 -3.42 2.56
N LYS A 74 1.06 -3.38 3.86
CA LYS A 74 1.52 -4.51 4.65
C LYS A 74 0.50 -4.81 5.73
N THR A 75 -0.26 -5.90 5.62
CA THR A 75 -1.34 -6.26 6.54
C THR A 75 -1.14 -7.59 7.26
N GLY A 76 -0.05 -8.28 7.00
CA GLY A 76 0.23 -9.61 7.55
C GLY A 76 -0.40 -10.74 6.72
N ALA A 77 -0.25 -11.98 7.18
CA ALA A 77 -0.80 -13.15 6.49
C ALA A 77 -2.34 -13.18 6.58
N PRO A 78 -3.05 -13.65 5.53
CA PRO A 78 -4.51 -13.72 5.50
C PRO A 78 -5.05 -14.94 6.30
N SER A 79 -4.68 -15.03 7.57
CA SER A 79 -5.07 -16.14 8.45
C SER A 79 -5.82 -15.70 9.71
N ARG A 80 -5.58 -14.50 10.19
CA ARG A 80 -6.28 -13.91 11.34
C ARG A 80 -7.30 -12.90 10.86
N THR A 81 -8.45 -12.83 11.52
CA THR A 81 -9.56 -11.93 11.15
C THR A 81 -9.16 -10.46 11.14
N ASP A 82 -8.32 -10.02 12.10
CA ASP A 82 -7.76 -8.68 12.16
C ASP A 82 -6.88 -8.31 10.93
N ARG A 83 -6.35 -9.31 10.24
CA ARG A 83 -5.59 -9.15 8.99
C ARG A 83 -6.50 -9.25 7.78
N VAL A 84 -7.36 -10.26 7.76
CA VAL A 84 -8.31 -10.52 6.66
C VAL A 84 -9.27 -9.35 6.47
N ALA A 85 -9.66 -8.65 7.54
CA ALA A 85 -10.51 -7.46 7.46
C ALA A 85 -9.96 -6.40 6.48
N LYS A 86 -8.63 -6.19 6.45
CA LYS A 86 -7.98 -5.23 5.54
C LYS A 86 -8.03 -5.71 4.09
N TYR A 87 -7.81 -7.02 3.86
CA TYR A 87 -7.92 -7.60 2.52
C TYR A 87 -9.36 -7.52 2.00
N ASN A 88 -10.35 -7.83 2.84
CA ASN A 88 -11.75 -7.71 2.49
C ASN A 88 -12.14 -6.26 2.17
N GLN A 89 -11.56 -5.29 2.86
CA GLN A 89 -11.80 -3.87 2.55
C GLN A 89 -11.21 -3.48 1.20
N LEU A 90 -10.02 -3.96 0.85
CA LEU A 90 -9.46 -3.74 -0.48
C LEU A 90 -10.35 -4.32 -1.58
N LEU A 91 -10.95 -5.50 -1.36
CA LEU A 91 -11.90 -6.10 -2.31
C LEU A 91 -13.17 -5.26 -2.46
N ARG A 92 -13.69 -4.68 -1.36
CA ARG A 92 -14.85 -3.77 -1.42
C ARG A 92 -14.53 -2.50 -2.20
N ILE A 93 -13.36 -1.90 -1.94
CA ILE A 93 -12.91 -0.71 -2.65
C ILE A 93 -12.74 -1.02 -4.15
N GLU A 94 -12.19 -2.18 -4.49
CA GLU A 94 -12.09 -2.61 -5.89
C GLU A 94 -13.45 -2.74 -6.56
N ASP A 95 -14.44 -3.31 -5.86
CA ASP A 95 -15.81 -3.44 -6.35
C ASP A 95 -16.46 -2.06 -6.58
N GLU A 96 -16.25 -1.09 -5.67
CA GLU A 96 -16.74 0.27 -5.78
C GLU A 96 -16.11 1.03 -6.95
N LEU A 97 -14.80 0.88 -7.14
CA LEU A 97 -14.07 1.52 -8.24
C LEU A 97 -14.34 0.86 -9.59
N GLY A 98 -14.75 -0.40 -9.62
CA GLY A 98 -15.04 -1.16 -10.83
C GLY A 98 -13.87 -1.12 -11.82
N HIS A 99 -14.15 -0.76 -13.07
CA HIS A 99 -13.13 -0.70 -14.13
C HIS A 99 -12.12 0.45 -13.99
N THR A 100 -12.29 1.36 -13.05
CA THR A 100 -11.29 2.38 -12.71
C THR A 100 -10.23 1.88 -11.73
N ALA A 101 -10.46 0.72 -11.11
CA ALA A 101 -9.49 0.09 -10.24
C ALA A 101 -8.27 -0.39 -11.05
N ILE A 102 -7.08 0.03 -10.63
CA ILE A 102 -5.82 -0.34 -11.27
C ILE A 102 -4.89 -0.98 -10.26
N TYR A 103 -4.48 -2.23 -10.51
CA TYR A 103 -3.42 -2.87 -9.77
C TYR A 103 -2.10 -2.73 -10.52
N GLN A 104 -1.18 -1.95 -9.97
CA GLN A 104 0.11 -1.62 -10.60
C GLN A 104 1.11 -2.79 -10.62
N GLY A 105 0.91 -3.80 -9.75
CA GLY A 105 1.84 -4.92 -9.63
C GLY A 105 3.28 -4.42 -9.38
N ILE A 106 4.23 -4.96 -10.13
CA ILE A 106 5.66 -4.62 -10.02
C ILE A 106 5.95 -3.14 -10.30
N ARG A 107 5.09 -2.44 -11.03
CA ARG A 107 5.24 -1.01 -11.31
C ARG A 107 5.07 -0.12 -10.07
N SER A 108 4.47 -0.64 -8.99
CA SER A 108 4.42 0.05 -7.69
C SER A 108 5.81 0.31 -7.10
N PHE A 109 6.82 -0.43 -7.56
CA PHE A 109 8.23 -0.24 -7.17
C PHE A 109 8.95 0.69 -8.15
N TYR A 110 8.38 1.86 -8.41
CA TYR A 110 8.83 2.80 -9.46
C TYR A 110 10.27 3.31 -9.28
N ASN A 111 10.86 3.17 -8.11
CA ASN A 111 12.23 3.58 -7.81
C ASN A 111 13.27 2.45 -7.96
N LEU A 112 12.87 1.25 -8.42
CA LEU A 112 13.77 0.13 -8.70
C LEU A 112 13.98 0.00 -10.21
N LYS A 113 15.07 0.55 -10.75
CA LYS A 113 15.37 0.61 -12.21
C LYS A 113 15.30 -0.75 -12.90
N LYS A 114 15.91 -1.79 -12.33
CA LYS A 114 15.93 -3.15 -12.93
C LYS A 114 14.53 -3.77 -13.08
N LEU A 115 13.62 -3.49 -12.15
CA LEU A 115 12.26 -4.04 -12.21
C LEU A 115 11.38 -3.31 -13.24
N ARG A 116 11.69 -2.05 -13.54
CA ARG A 116 10.97 -1.30 -14.60
C ARG A 116 11.29 -1.82 -15.99
N GLU A 117 12.52 -2.28 -16.24
CA GLU A 117 12.92 -2.84 -17.53
C GLU A 117 12.31 -4.22 -17.78
N GLN A 118 12.00 -4.99 -16.72
CA GLN A 118 11.35 -6.30 -16.81
C GLN A 118 9.81 -6.20 -16.94
N ALA A 119 9.23 -5.07 -16.53
CA ALA A 119 7.83 -4.79 -16.73
C ALA A 119 7.64 -4.25 -18.16
N SER A 120 7.69 -5.13 -19.16
CA SER A 120 7.19 -4.80 -20.50
C SER A 120 5.83 -4.12 -20.41
N PRO A 121 5.53 -3.13 -21.25
CA PRO A 121 4.23 -2.53 -21.33
C PRO A 121 3.25 -3.57 -21.90
N THR A 122 2.75 -4.44 -21.05
CA THR A 122 1.46 -5.07 -21.32
C THR A 122 0.45 -3.95 -21.16
N GLU A 123 -0.14 -3.56 -22.29
CA GLU A 123 -1.27 -2.65 -22.38
C GLU A 123 -2.22 -2.86 -21.22
N GLY A 124 -2.70 -1.75 -20.65
CA GLY A 124 -3.50 -1.67 -19.45
C GLY A 124 -4.65 -2.64 -19.38
N SER A 125 -4.35 -3.85 -19.00
CA SER A 125 -5.36 -4.74 -18.48
C SER A 125 -5.65 -4.28 -17.05
N PRO A 126 -6.91 -3.98 -16.72
CA PRO A 126 -7.30 -3.87 -15.33
C PRO A 126 -6.95 -5.22 -14.67
N VAL A 127 -5.90 -5.25 -13.90
CA VAL A 127 -5.58 -6.45 -13.13
C VAL A 127 -6.48 -6.43 -11.93
N VAL A 128 -7.63 -6.95 -12.12
CA VAL A 128 -8.50 -7.45 -11.08
C VAL A 128 -7.66 -8.33 -10.16
N LEU A 129 -7.93 -8.32 -8.86
CA LEU A 129 -7.53 -9.33 -7.89
C LEU A 129 -8.25 -10.66 -8.22
N THR A 130 -8.03 -11.19 -9.43
CA THR A 130 -8.87 -12.21 -10.07
C THR A 130 -8.52 -13.63 -9.65
N GLU A 131 -7.37 -13.87 -9.06
CA GLU A 131 -7.05 -15.23 -8.62
C GLU A 131 -7.94 -15.69 -7.47
N ALA A 132 -8.21 -14.82 -6.49
CA ALA A 132 -9.12 -15.16 -5.40
C ALA A 132 -10.59 -15.34 -5.85
N LYS A 133 -11.03 -14.63 -6.88
CA LYS A 133 -12.39 -14.75 -7.43
C LYS A 133 -12.58 -16.00 -8.32
N ARG A 134 -11.55 -16.49 -8.97
CA ARG A 134 -11.65 -17.69 -9.81
C ARG A 134 -11.81 -18.96 -9.01
N GLU A 135 -11.21 -19.06 -7.83
CA GLU A 135 -11.36 -20.24 -6.97
C GLU A 135 -12.72 -20.29 -6.25
N SER A 136 -13.34 -19.14 -5.95
CA SER A 136 -14.64 -19.11 -5.26
C SER A 136 -15.82 -19.51 -6.13
N ASN A 137 -15.72 -19.45 -7.47
CA ASN A 137 -16.77 -19.85 -8.40
C ASN A 137 -16.69 -21.32 -8.84
N GLY A 138 -15.77 -22.08 -8.32
CA GLY A 138 -15.56 -23.51 -8.64
C GLY A 138 -16.34 -24.51 -7.79
N TRP A 139 -17.16 -24.05 -6.84
CA TRP A 139 -18.01 -24.93 -6.04
C TRP A 139 -19.48 -24.85 -6.51
N ARG A 140 -19.84 -25.70 -7.44
CA ARG A 140 -21.18 -26.23 -7.66
C ARG A 140 -21.14 -27.73 -7.63
#